data_a9bac733becd67b0756ee5c6b36f1613
#
_entry.id   a9bac733becd67b0756ee5c6b36f1613
#
_cell.length_a   1.000
_cell.length_b   1.000
_cell.length_c   1.000
_cell.angle_alpha   90.00
_cell.angle_beta   90.00
_cell.angle_gamma   90.00
#
_symmetry.space_group_name_H-M   'P 1'
#
loop_
_entity.id
_entity.type
_entity.pdbx_description
1 polymer ?
#
loop_
_entity_poly.entity_id
_entity_poly.type
_entity_poly.pdbx_seq_one_letter_code
_entity_poly.pdbx_strand_id
1 'polypeptide(L)'
;MEFEYGGKTYGIEIKKVGQEHCLPRKKSELRRKRYHSLHFVLHGFGTLHSGENKISLGRGNAFLLYANEEYTYYPNAVDPWSYIWVDFYGEELDELFEACGFTREKPYVRMTDSAELIDLLKQLVEKYNGSDVQSMVCSAYTLLVFGRLIEYKNRYLKVSERGSVFFKQFRDIIDYINNNYRMNLTLEQIAEDMCVSERQL
;
A
#
# COMPACT_ATOMS: atom_id res chain seq x y z
N MET A 1 -18.11 -9.34 31.02
CA MET A 1 -18.47 -8.43 29.90
C MET A 1 -18.54 -9.32 28.67
N GLU A 2 -19.70 -9.44 28.07
CA GLU A 2 -19.95 -10.33 26.93
C GLU A 2 -20.14 -9.46 25.67
N PHE A 3 -19.51 -9.82 24.57
CA PHE A 3 -19.64 -9.13 23.30
C PHE A 3 -20.12 -10.11 22.24
N GLU A 4 -21.25 -9.84 21.61
CA GLU A 4 -21.64 -10.53 20.39
C GLU A 4 -20.89 -9.96 19.20
N TYR A 5 -20.19 -10.82 18.46
CA TYR A 5 -19.44 -10.45 17.26
C TYR A 5 -20.00 -11.17 16.04
N GLY A 6 -20.58 -10.40 15.11
CA GLY A 6 -21.11 -10.88 13.83
C GLY A 6 -20.22 -10.45 12.66
N GLY A 7 -18.92 -10.77 12.68
CA GLY A 7 -18.00 -10.37 11.64
C GLY A 7 -17.83 -11.42 10.54
N LYS A 8 -17.55 -10.98 9.31
CA LYS A 8 -17.14 -11.86 8.21
C LYS A 8 -15.74 -12.41 8.48
N THR A 9 -15.56 -13.70 8.27
CA THR A 9 -14.24 -14.37 8.32
C THR A 9 -13.71 -14.56 6.91
N TYR A 10 -12.39 -14.39 6.75
CA TYR A 10 -11.70 -14.56 5.45
C TYR A 10 -10.70 -15.69 5.55
N GLY A 11 -10.76 -16.62 4.59
CA GLY A 11 -9.75 -17.65 4.42
C GLY A 11 -8.59 -17.13 3.55
N ILE A 12 -7.37 -17.14 4.08
CA ILE A 12 -6.16 -16.76 3.34
C ILE A 12 -5.15 -17.90 3.42
N GLU A 13 -4.69 -18.37 2.27
CA GLU A 13 -3.62 -19.37 2.15
C GLU A 13 -2.35 -18.70 1.63
N ILE A 14 -1.29 -18.70 2.43
CA ILE A 14 -0.01 -18.09 2.05
C ILE A 14 0.73 -18.99 1.07
N LYS A 15 1.20 -18.40 -0.04
CA LYS A 15 2.01 -19.08 -1.04
C LYS A 15 3.49 -18.72 -0.95
N LYS A 16 3.77 -17.46 -0.69
CA LYS A 16 5.14 -16.97 -0.59
C LYS A 16 5.21 -15.68 0.20
N VAL A 17 6.25 -15.54 0.97
CA VAL A 17 6.59 -14.31 1.69
C VAL A 17 8.05 -13.98 1.40
N GLY A 18 8.38 -12.71 1.31
CA GLY A 18 9.76 -12.31 1.14
C GLY A 18 9.99 -10.82 1.28
N GLN A 19 11.27 -10.47 1.26
CA GLN A 19 11.76 -9.10 1.23
C GLN A 19 12.74 -8.96 0.08
N GLU A 20 12.71 -7.85 -0.61
CA GLU A 20 13.64 -7.54 -1.69
C GLU A 20 14.21 -6.14 -1.53
N HIS A 21 15.54 -6.04 -1.71
CA HIS A 21 16.25 -4.79 -1.92
C HIS A 21 16.56 -4.69 -3.41
N CYS A 22 15.82 -3.87 -4.12
CA CYS A 22 15.98 -3.75 -5.56
C CYS A 22 17.26 -3.02 -5.94
N LEU A 23 17.95 -3.53 -6.96
CA LEU A 23 19.07 -2.83 -7.56
C LEU A 23 18.58 -1.77 -8.54
N PRO A 24 19.32 -0.64 -8.72
CA PRO A 24 19.05 0.32 -9.79
C PRO A 24 18.99 -0.40 -11.15
N ARG A 25 18.11 0.05 -12.04
CA ARG A 25 17.97 -0.50 -13.40
C ARG A 25 17.47 -1.95 -13.49
N LYS A 26 16.88 -2.51 -12.42
CA LYS A 26 16.14 -3.77 -12.55
C LYS A 26 15.09 -3.60 -13.65
N LYS A 27 15.15 -4.45 -14.68
CA LYS A 27 14.22 -4.37 -15.81
C LYS A 27 12.79 -4.65 -15.36
N SER A 28 11.90 -3.86 -15.91
CA SER A 28 10.46 -4.08 -15.82
C SER A 28 10.06 -5.23 -16.75
N GLU A 29 9.36 -6.20 -16.22
CA GLU A 29 8.77 -7.31 -16.96
C GLU A 29 7.26 -7.33 -16.76
N LEU A 30 6.53 -7.57 -17.84
CA LEU A 30 5.10 -7.84 -17.73
C LEU A 30 4.90 -9.15 -16.98
N ARG A 31 4.11 -9.13 -15.92
CA ARG A 31 3.87 -10.28 -15.06
C ARG A 31 2.38 -10.51 -14.89
N ARG A 32 2.03 -11.76 -14.70
CA ARG A 32 0.69 -12.22 -14.34
C ARG A 32 0.85 -13.36 -13.35
N LYS A 33 0.29 -13.22 -12.15
CA LYS A 33 0.30 -14.26 -11.11
C LYS A 33 -1.10 -14.85 -10.96
N ARG A 34 -1.17 -16.11 -10.54
CA ARG A 34 -2.45 -16.79 -10.22
C ARG A 34 -2.97 -16.45 -8.82
N TYR A 35 -2.20 -15.76 -8.00
CA TYR A 35 -2.49 -15.40 -6.63
C TYR A 35 -2.36 -13.87 -6.44
N HIS A 36 -2.98 -13.36 -5.40
CA HIS A 36 -2.83 -11.97 -5.00
C HIS A 36 -1.44 -11.73 -4.40
N SER A 37 -0.95 -10.51 -4.49
CA SER A 37 0.35 -10.15 -3.94
C SER A 37 0.29 -8.76 -3.30
N LEU A 38 0.33 -8.72 -1.97
CA LEU A 38 0.42 -7.48 -1.21
C LEU A 38 1.88 -7.10 -1.03
N HIS A 39 2.23 -5.90 -1.43
CA HIS A 39 3.57 -5.33 -1.29
C HIS A 39 3.54 -4.13 -0.37
N PHE A 40 4.58 -3.97 0.40
CA PHE A 40 4.77 -2.83 1.29
C PHE A 40 6.16 -2.22 1.11
N VAL A 41 6.23 -0.93 0.71
CA VAL A 41 7.48 -0.24 0.44
C VAL A 41 8.12 0.23 1.75
N LEU A 42 9.33 -0.24 2.02
CA LEU A 42 10.12 0.08 3.21
C LEU A 42 10.98 1.32 3.04
N HIS A 43 11.65 1.44 1.89
CA HIS A 43 12.55 2.53 1.54
C HIS A 43 12.52 2.77 0.03
N GLY A 44 13.02 3.95 -0.37
CA GLY A 44 13.18 4.32 -1.77
C GLY A 44 11.86 4.46 -2.52
N PHE A 45 11.96 4.47 -3.83
CA PHE A 45 10.84 4.69 -4.74
C PHE A 45 10.81 3.67 -5.86
N GLY A 46 9.62 3.48 -6.42
CA GLY A 46 9.40 2.68 -7.61
C GLY A 46 8.12 3.07 -8.33
N THR A 47 7.90 2.45 -9.46
CA THR A 47 6.73 2.68 -10.30
C THR A 47 5.96 1.38 -10.48
N LEU A 48 4.64 1.43 -10.27
CA LEU A 48 3.69 0.39 -10.60
C LEU A 48 2.90 0.82 -11.85
N HIS A 49 2.80 -0.08 -12.82
CA HIS A 49 1.86 0.04 -13.92
C HIS A 49 0.77 -1.01 -13.73
N SER A 50 -0.47 -0.57 -13.69
CA SER A 50 -1.67 -1.39 -13.63
C SER A 50 -2.68 -0.84 -14.63
N GLY A 51 -2.95 -1.57 -15.70
CA GLY A 51 -3.69 -1.05 -16.86
C GLY A 51 -2.96 0.17 -17.45
N GLU A 52 -3.69 1.25 -17.68
CA GLU A 52 -3.16 2.52 -18.20
C GLU A 52 -2.50 3.39 -17.11
N ASN A 53 -2.66 3.03 -15.83
CA ASN A 53 -2.19 3.82 -14.71
C ASN A 53 -0.70 3.63 -14.47
N LYS A 54 0.03 4.72 -14.38
CA LYS A 54 1.43 4.78 -13.95
C LYS A 54 1.51 5.47 -12.59
N ILE A 55 1.85 4.69 -11.56
CA ILE A 55 1.76 5.11 -10.17
C ILE A 55 3.15 5.13 -9.55
N SER A 56 3.59 6.29 -9.06
CA SER A 56 4.83 6.39 -8.27
C SER A 56 4.52 6.06 -6.82
N LEU A 57 5.28 5.13 -6.25
CA LEU A 57 5.12 4.63 -4.89
C LEU A 57 6.44 4.75 -4.13
N GLY A 58 6.37 5.08 -2.87
CA GLY A 58 7.52 5.26 -1.99
C GLY A 58 7.28 4.69 -0.60
N ARG A 59 8.20 4.97 0.32
CA ARG A 59 8.13 4.50 1.71
C ARG A 59 6.75 4.72 2.32
N GLY A 60 6.23 3.69 3.00
CA GLY A 60 4.91 3.72 3.66
C GLY A 60 3.74 3.45 2.72
N ASN A 61 4.00 3.24 1.42
CA ASN A 61 2.95 2.82 0.50
C ASN A 61 2.80 1.30 0.52
N ALA A 62 1.55 0.83 0.55
CA ALA A 62 1.21 -0.55 0.24
C ALA A 62 0.56 -0.61 -1.14
N PHE A 63 0.83 -1.67 -1.91
CA PHE A 63 0.13 -1.90 -3.17
C PHE A 63 -0.25 -3.38 -3.32
N LEU A 64 -1.40 -3.59 -3.94
CA LEU A 64 -1.98 -4.90 -4.16
C LEU A 64 -1.96 -5.24 -5.65
N LEU A 65 -1.41 -6.40 -5.97
CA LEU A 65 -1.47 -6.99 -7.29
C LEU A 65 -2.56 -8.06 -7.27
N TYR A 66 -3.59 -7.87 -8.08
CA TYR A 66 -4.72 -8.78 -8.14
C TYR A 66 -4.36 -10.06 -8.89
N ALA A 67 -4.91 -11.18 -8.44
CA ALA A 67 -4.72 -12.46 -9.12
C ALA A 67 -5.23 -12.40 -10.56
N ASN A 68 -4.48 -13.02 -11.47
CA ASN A 68 -4.79 -13.13 -12.90
C ASN A 68 -4.82 -11.80 -13.69
N GLU A 69 -4.42 -10.69 -13.09
CA GLU A 69 -4.25 -9.40 -13.78
C GLU A 69 -2.80 -9.18 -14.22
N GLU A 70 -2.64 -8.40 -15.29
CA GLU A 70 -1.33 -8.02 -15.81
C GLU A 70 -0.85 -6.75 -15.14
N TYR A 71 0.42 -6.76 -14.73
CA TYR A 71 1.07 -5.62 -14.10
C TYR A 71 2.56 -5.60 -14.41
N THR A 72 3.12 -4.43 -14.25
CA THR A 72 4.57 -4.20 -14.32
C THR A 72 4.98 -3.30 -13.19
N TYR A 73 6.09 -3.59 -12.53
CA TYR A 73 6.66 -2.68 -11.55
C TYR A 73 8.19 -2.70 -11.60
N TYR A 74 8.80 -1.57 -11.30
CA TYR A 74 10.25 -1.42 -11.33
C TYR A 74 10.72 -0.35 -10.35
N PRO A 75 11.97 -0.47 -9.83
CA PRO A 75 12.55 0.51 -8.92
C PRO A 75 12.90 1.83 -9.64
N ASN A 76 13.00 2.89 -8.86
CA ASN A 76 13.61 4.14 -9.30
C ASN A 76 15.11 3.91 -9.61
N ALA A 77 15.63 4.62 -10.59
CA ALA A 77 17.04 4.44 -11.03
C ALA A 77 18.04 5.07 -10.07
N VAL A 78 17.64 6.07 -9.27
CA VAL A 78 18.51 6.82 -8.34
C VAL A 78 18.34 6.34 -6.92
N ASP A 79 17.07 6.16 -6.49
CA ASP A 79 16.69 5.71 -5.16
C ASP A 79 15.76 4.50 -5.27
N PRO A 80 16.33 3.30 -5.55
CA PRO A 80 15.53 2.09 -5.74
C PRO A 80 14.87 1.64 -4.45
N TRP A 81 13.61 1.22 -4.57
CA TRP A 81 12.87 0.75 -3.42
C TRP A 81 13.34 -0.58 -2.86
N SER A 82 13.05 -0.78 -1.58
CA SER A 82 12.98 -2.08 -0.95
C SER A 82 11.57 -2.32 -0.44
N TYR A 83 11.10 -3.54 -0.49
CA TYR A 83 9.75 -3.88 -0.07
C TYR A 83 9.69 -5.29 0.52
N ILE A 84 8.65 -5.52 1.34
CA ILE A 84 8.18 -6.84 1.74
C ILE A 84 6.97 -7.19 0.90
N TRP A 85 6.82 -8.47 0.53
CA TRP A 85 5.62 -8.95 -0.15
C TRP A 85 5.09 -10.24 0.45
N VAL A 86 3.78 -10.44 0.30
CA VAL A 86 3.06 -11.65 0.65
C VAL A 86 2.23 -12.06 -0.55
N ASP A 87 2.47 -13.27 -1.06
CA ASP A 87 1.69 -13.91 -2.10
C ASP A 87 0.68 -14.88 -1.45
N PHE A 88 -0.59 -14.77 -1.77
CA PHE A 88 -1.65 -15.53 -1.11
C PHE A 88 -2.84 -15.82 -2.03
N TYR A 89 -3.58 -16.87 -1.69
CA TYR A 89 -4.92 -17.15 -2.21
C TYR A 89 -5.98 -16.84 -1.16
N GLY A 90 -7.21 -16.63 -1.62
CA GLY A 90 -8.41 -16.52 -0.82
C GLY A 90 -9.61 -16.34 -1.71
N GLU A 91 -10.77 -16.77 -1.24
CA GLU A 91 -12.04 -16.55 -1.91
C GLU A 91 -12.71 -15.30 -1.34
N GLU A 92 -13.50 -14.63 -2.17
CA GLU A 92 -14.31 -13.46 -1.79
C GLU A 92 -13.52 -12.32 -1.08
N LEU A 93 -12.26 -12.08 -1.51
CA LEU A 93 -11.39 -11.08 -0.89
C LEU A 93 -11.63 -9.65 -1.39
N ASP A 94 -12.42 -9.43 -2.42
CA ASP A 94 -12.64 -8.09 -2.99
C ASP A 94 -13.20 -7.11 -1.94
N GLU A 95 -14.18 -7.54 -1.12
CA GLU A 95 -14.69 -6.69 -0.03
C GLU A 95 -13.62 -6.37 1.03
N LEU A 96 -12.73 -7.32 1.34
CA LEU A 96 -11.61 -7.09 2.25
C LEU A 96 -10.64 -6.05 1.68
N PHE A 97 -10.33 -6.15 0.38
CA PHE A 97 -9.45 -5.21 -0.29
C PHE A 97 -10.04 -3.81 -0.33
N GLU A 98 -11.34 -3.69 -0.67
CA GLU A 98 -12.05 -2.41 -0.63
C GLU A 98 -12.11 -1.83 0.78
N ALA A 99 -12.35 -2.66 1.81
CA ALA A 99 -12.30 -2.23 3.20
C ALA A 99 -10.93 -1.66 3.58
N CYS A 100 -9.83 -2.19 3.04
CA CYS A 100 -8.48 -1.67 3.21
C CYS A 100 -8.19 -0.41 2.38
N GLY A 101 -9.01 -0.11 1.36
CA GLY A 101 -8.84 1.03 0.46
C GLY A 101 -8.18 0.71 -0.88
N PHE A 102 -8.04 -0.58 -1.23
CA PHE A 102 -7.60 -1.01 -2.55
C PHE A 102 -8.79 -1.19 -3.48
N THR A 103 -8.67 -0.70 -4.69
CA THR A 103 -9.55 -1.03 -5.82
C THR A 103 -8.69 -1.33 -7.05
N ARG A 104 -9.29 -1.86 -8.11
CA ARG A 104 -8.54 -2.12 -9.35
C ARG A 104 -8.02 -0.84 -9.99
N GLU A 105 -8.77 0.26 -9.88
CA GLU A 105 -8.38 1.59 -10.36
C GLU A 105 -7.34 2.24 -9.44
N LYS A 106 -7.39 1.92 -8.14
CA LYS A 106 -6.47 2.41 -7.13
C LYS A 106 -5.88 1.25 -6.33
N PRO A 107 -4.97 0.46 -6.91
CA PRO A 107 -4.40 -0.72 -6.26
C PRO A 107 -3.32 -0.38 -5.23
N TYR A 108 -3.42 0.75 -4.55
CA TYR A 108 -2.45 1.21 -3.56
C TYR A 108 -3.09 2.03 -2.44
N VAL A 109 -2.43 2.00 -1.29
CA VAL A 109 -2.75 2.83 -0.11
C VAL A 109 -1.49 3.56 0.32
N ARG A 110 -1.59 4.85 0.63
CA ARG A 110 -0.50 5.65 1.19
C ARG A 110 -0.71 5.82 2.68
N MET A 111 0.33 5.59 3.46
CA MET A 111 0.28 5.72 4.92
C MET A 111 1.37 6.67 5.41
N THR A 112 1.00 7.55 6.31
CA THR A 112 1.93 8.49 6.98
C THR A 112 2.57 7.88 8.22
N ASP A 113 1.83 6.99 8.90
CA ASP A 113 2.32 6.24 10.07
C ASP A 113 2.17 4.74 9.79
N SER A 114 3.28 4.07 9.56
CA SER A 114 3.35 2.68 9.13
C SER A 114 4.27 1.82 10.00
N ALA A 115 4.79 2.34 11.11
CA ALA A 115 5.79 1.63 11.93
C ALA A 115 5.28 0.28 12.44
N GLU A 116 4.08 0.25 13.02
CA GLU A 116 3.46 -0.98 13.54
C GLU A 116 3.24 -2.01 12.42
N LEU A 117 2.81 -1.56 11.25
CA LEU A 117 2.59 -2.43 10.10
C LEU A 117 3.90 -3.02 9.56
N ILE A 118 4.96 -2.21 9.52
CA ILE A 118 6.30 -2.67 9.13
C ILE A 118 6.79 -3.76 10.08
N ASP A 119 6.59 -3.60 11.38
CA ASP A 119 7.01 -4.59 12.39
C ASP A 119 6.23 -5.90 12.24
N LEU A 120 4.94 -5.86 11.98
CA LEU A 120 4.14 -7.05 11.67
C LEU A 120 4.61 -7.77 10.42
N LEU A 121 4.92 -7.02 9.35
CA LEU A 121 5.41 -7.60 8.11
C LEU A 121 6.81 -8.21 8.25
N LYS A 122 7.69 -7.60 9.04
CA LYS A 122 9.00 -8.19 9.35
C LYS A 122 8.85 -9.50 10.12
N GLN A 123 8.00 -9.54 11.15
CA GLN A 123 7.71 -10.76 11.90
C GLN A 123 7.13 -11.85 10.98
N LEU A 124 6.27 -11.47 10.03
CA LEU A 124 5.74 -12.40 9.04
C LEU A 124 6.86 -13.05 8.20
N VAL A 125 7.81 -12.24 7.70
CA VAL A 125 8.96 -12.75 6.93
C VAL A 125 9.84 -13.68 7.77
N GLU A 126 10.12 -13.30 9.02
CA GLU A 126 10.95 -14.11 9.94
C GLU A 126 10.32 -15.46 10.28
N LYS A 127 8.99 -15.51 10.37
CA LYS A 127 8.26 -16.73 10.74
C LYS A 127 8.00 -17.68 9.58
N TYR A 128 8.08 -17.21 8.35
CA TYR A 128 7.79 -18.02 7.18
C TYR A 128 8.96 -18.97 6.85
N ASN A 129 8.74 -20.26 6.95
CA ASN A 129 9.72 -21.32 6.60
C ASN A 129 9.16 -22.38 5.63
N GLY A 130 7.94 -22.18 5.13
CA GLY A 130 7.29 -23.08 4.16
C GLY A 130 6.63 -24.33 4.76
N SER A 131 6.59 -24.51 6.09
CA SER A 131 5.84 -25.59 6.71
C SER A 131 4.35 -25.25 6.87
N ASP A 132 3.48 -26.25 6.97
CA ASP A 132 2.02 -26.06 7.10
C ASP A 132 1.65 -25.27 8.37
N VAL A 133 2.31 -25.56 9.49
CA VAL A 133 2.09 -24.82 10.74
C VAL A 133 2.48 -23.36 10.60
N GLN A 134 3.59 -23.09 9.93
CA GLN A 134 4.04 -21.74 9.67
C GLN A 134 3.13 -21.02 8.66
N SER A 135 2.57 -21.74 7.71
CA SER A 135 1.58 -21.18 6.77
C SER A 135 0.36 -20.65 7.52
N MET A 136 -0.16 -21.39 8.51
CA MET A 136 -1.27 -20.95 9.36
C MET A 136 -0.91 -19.68 10.17
N VAL A 137 0.26 -19.65 10.78
CA VAL A 137 0.74 -18.46 11.51
C VAL A 137 0.87 -17.26 10.57
N CYS A 138 1.44 -17.46 9.39
CA CYS A 138 1.59 -16.40 8.39
C CYS A 138 0.24 -15.91 7.84
N SER A 139 -0.76 -16.78 7.70
CA SER A 139 -2.14 -16.39 7.36
C SER A 139 -2.73 -15.47 8.42
N ALA A 140 -2.54 -15.79 9.71
CA ALA A 140 -3.00 -14.96 10.82
C ALA A 140 -2.31 -13.59 10.83
N TYR A 141 -0.99 -13.52 10.61
CA TYR A 141 -0.27 -12.25 10.46
C TYR A 141 -0.77 -11.44 9.27
N THR A 142 -1.05 -12.08 8.15
CA THR A 142 -1.56 -11.41 6.94
C THR A 142 -2.95 -10.82 7.19
N LEU A 143 -3.83 -11.56 7.88
CA LEU A 143 -5.14 -11.03 8.30
C LEU A 143 -4.98 -9.86 9.27
N LEU A 144 -4.03 -9.92 10.20
CA LEU A 144 -3.75 -8.81 11.11
C LEU A 144 -3.24 -7.57 10.34
N VAL A 145 -2.40 -7.75 9.31
CA VAL A 145 -1.96 -6.67 8.41
C VAL A 145 -3.17 -6.02 7.74
N PHE A 146 -4.11 -6.79 7.19
CA PHE A 146 -5.34 -6.25 6.62
C PHE A 146 -6.19 -5.52 7.65
N GLY A 147 -6.34 -6.07 8.86
CA GLY A 147 -7.03 -5.40 9.97
C GLY A 147 -6.43 -4.03 10.28
N ARG A 148 -5.10 -3.93 10.33
CA ARG A 148 -4.40 -2.64 10.55
C ARG A 148 -4.58 -1.65 9.39
N LEU A 149 -4.63 -2.13 8.16
CA LEU A 149 -4.95 -1.29 7.00
C LEU A 149 -6.37 -0.72 7.08
N ILE A 150 -7.35 -1.53 7.50
CA ILE A 150 -8.75 -1.09 7.71
C ILE A 150 -8.81 -0.05 8.84
N GLU A 151 -8.16 -0.30 9.98
CA GLU A 151 -8.10 0.65 11.10
C GLU A 151 -7.47 1.97 10.68
N TYR A 152 -6.36 1.92 9.91
CA TYR A 152 -5.71 3.10 9.36
C TYR A 152 -6.67 3.90 8.47
N LYS A 153 -7.32 3.24 7.50
CA LYS A 153 -8.31 3.89 6.62
C LYS A 153 -9.44 4.53 7.42
N ASN A 154 -10.02 3.80 8.39
CA ASN A 154 -11.14 4.30 9.20
C ASN A 154 -10.73 5.48 10.09
N ARG A 155 -9.53 5.45 10.66
CA ARG A 155 -8.97 6.56 11.44
C ARG A 155 -8.82 7.80 10.56
N TYR A 156 -8.31 7.62 9.36
CA TYR A 156 -8.12 8.68 8.39
C TYR A 156 -9.45 9.29 7.89
N LEU A 157 -10.47 8.46 7.66
CA LEU A 157 -11.82 8.92 7.31
C LEU A 157 -12.45 9.75 8.43
N LYS A 158 -12.37 9.28 9.68
CA LYS A 158 -12.89 10.02 10.85
C LYS A 158 -12.23 11.39 11.05
N VAL A 159 -10.94 11.49 10.78
CA VAL A 159 -10.21 12.77 10.79
C VAL A 159 -10.68 13.65 9.64
N SER A 160 -10.92 13.08 8.46
CA SER A 160 -11.44 13.78 7.29
C SER A 160 -12.86 14.31 7.47
N GLU A 161 -13.72 13.58 8.17
CA GLU A 161 -15.10 14.01 8.49
C GLU A 161 -15.13 15.12 9.55
N ARG A 162 -14.24 15.08 10.54
CA ARG A 162 -14.16 16.08 11.63
C ARG A 162 -13.39 17.34 11.25
N GLY A 163 -12.54 17.25 10.28
CA GLY A 163 -11.62 18.34 9.90
C GLY A 163 -11.95 18.95 8.56
N SER A 164 -13.20 19.40 8.32
CA SER A 164 -13.59 20.35 7.29
C SER A 164 -12.58 20.63 6.13
N VAL A 165 -12.93 21.43 5.21
CA VAL A 165 -12.21 21.98 4.05
C VAL A 165 -10.68 22.05 4.16
N PHE A 166 -10.13 22.41 5.33
CA PHE A 166 -8.68 22.54 5.58
C PHE A 166 -7.89 21.22 5.40
N PHE A 167 -8.38 20.10 5.96
CA PHE A 167 -7.68 18.80 5.83
C PHE A 167 -7.79 18.23 4.41
N LYS A 168 -8.89 18.50 3.71
CA LYS A 168 -9.01 18.13 2.30
C LYS A 168 -7.99 18.91 1.47
N GLN A 169 -7.92 20.21 1.68
CA GLN A 169 -7.00 21.12 0.99
C GLN A 169 -5.54 20.76 1.26
N PHE A 170 -5.18 20.49 2.52
CA PHE A 170 -3.83 20.03 2.89
C PHE A 170 -3.46 18.71 2.21
N ARG A 171 -4.39 17.76 2.12
CA ARG A 171 -4.16 16.49 1.43
C ARG A 171 -3.95 16.70 -0.07
N ASP A 172 -4.79 17.51 -0.69
CA ASP A 172 -4.71 17.81 -2.11
C ASP A 172 -3.34 18.45 -2.44
N ILE A 173 -2.83 19.32 -1.56
CA ILE A 173 -1.48 19.90 -1.65
C ILE A 173 -0.39 18.82 -1.57
N ILE A 174 -0.47 17.93 -0.60
CA ILE A 174 0.50 16.82 -0.46
C ILE A 174 0.46 15.89 -1.66
N ASP A 175 -0.72 15.55 -2.16
CA ASP A 175 -0.87 14.71 -3.36
C ASP A 175 -0.34 15.42 -4.61
N TYR A 176 -0.56 16.73 -4.74
CA TYR A 176 0.01 17.55 -5.81
C TYR A 176 1.55 17.52 -5.78
N ILE A 177 2.15 17.79 -4.63
CA ILE A 177 3.61 17.75 -4.46
C ILE A 177 4.15 16.35 -4.80
N ASN A 178 3.52 15.30 -4.27
CA ASN A 178 3.94 13.91 -4.52
C ASN A 178 3.83 13.48 -5.98
N ASN A 179 2.90 14.05 -6.73
CA ASN A 179 2.75 13.75 -8.15
C ASN A 179 3.69 14.58 -9.05
N ASN A 180 4.14 15.73 -8.57
CA ASN A 180 4.91 16.69 -9.35
C ASN A 180 6.33 16.99 -8.79
N TYR A 181 6.79 16.30 -7.74
CA TYR A 181 8.08 16.57 -7.08
C TYR A 181 9.32 16.53 -8.00
N ARG A 182 9.19 15.94 -9.20
CA ARG A 182 10.25 15.92 -10.22
C ARG A 182 10.33 17.20 -11.05
N MET A 183 9.30 18.02 -10.99
CA MET A 183 9.32 19.36 -11.55
C MET A 183 9.90 20.27 -10.47
N ASN A 184 10.75 21.23 -10.82
CA ASN A 184 11.28 22.19 -9.84
C ASN A 184 10.15 23.07 -9.31
N LEU A 185 9.31 22.50 -8.44
CA LEU A 185 8.16 23.18 -7.85
C LEU A 185 8.63 24.28 -6.94
N THR A 186 8.10 25.49 -7.15
CA THR A 186 8.23 26.60 -6.22
C THR A 186 7.00 26.69 -5.33
N LEU A 187 7.11 27.31 -4.16
CA LEU A 187 5.96 27.58 -3.29
C LEU A 187 4.88 28.40 -4.01
N GLU A 188 5.31 29.36 -4.82
CA GLU A 188 4.44 30.19 -5.67
C GLU A 188 3.60 29.34 -6.62
N GLN A 189 4.23 28.41 -7.35
CA GLN A 189 3.52 27.51 -8.27
C GLN A 189 2.54 26.58 -7.55
N ILE A 190 2.94 26.02 -6.40
CA ILE A 190 2.04 25.17 -5.61
C ILE A 190 0.84 26.00 -5.11
N ALA A 191 1.06 27.23 -4.64
CA ALA A 191 0.01 28.10 -4.15
C ALA A 191 -0.97 28.49 -5.26
N GLU A 192 -0.47 28.81 -6.44
CA GLU A 192 -1.27 29.18 -7.63
C GLU A 192 -2.11 27.99 -8.10
N ASP A 193 -1.50 26.82 -8.32
CA ASP A 193 -2.17 25.63 -8.84
C ASP A 193 -3.21 25.06 -7.85
N MET A 194 -2.99 25.27 -6.54
CA MET A 194 -3.90 24.80 -5.49
C MET A 194 -4.90 25.88 -5.05
N CYS A 195 -4.88 27.06 -5.68
CA CYS A 195 -5.75 28.20 -5.32
C CYS A 195 -5.70 28.58 -3.84
N VAL A 196 -4.50 28.58 -3.25
CA VAL A 196 -4.23 28.99 -1.86
C VAL A 196 -3.18 30.09 -1.82
N SER A 197 -3.06 30.79 -0.71
CA SER A 197 -1.93 31.71 -0.52
C SER A 197 -0.69 30.94 -0.05
N GLU A 198 0.51 31.41 -0.39
CA GLU A 198 1.78 30.83 0.10
C GLU A 198 1.83 30.70 1.63
N ARG A 199 1.14 31.59 2.34
CA ARG A 199 1.05 31.58 3.81
C ARG A 199 0.16 30.43 4.34
N GLN A 200 -0.66 29.81 3.49
CA GLN A 200 -1.53 28.68 3.83
C GLN A 200 -0.90 27.34 3.46
N LEU A 201 0.22 27.33 2.70
CA LEU A 201 1.07 26.17 2.45
C LEU A 201 2.00 25.94 3.64
#